data_daca28500608f823374f6ed43b37bf76
#
_entry.id   daca28500608f823374f6ed43b37bf76
#
_cell.length_a   1.000
_cell.length_b   1.000
_cell.length_c   1.000
_cell.angle_alpha   90.00
_cell.angle_beta   90.00
_cell.angle_gamma   90.00
#
_symmetry.space_group_name_H-M   'P 1'
#
loop_
_entity.id
_entity.type
_entity.pdbx_description
1 polymer ?
#
loop_
_entity_poly.entity_id
_entity_poly.type
_entity_poly.pdbx_seq_one_letter_code
_entity_poly.pdbx_strand_id
1 'polypeptide(L)'
;GLEIGESGGLLVDEYLQTSDQDIYAAGDMVEINHRVSGKKVRIPLAGPANRQGRIAAENILGGKHPYKGAMGTSILRVFEAVAGITGLSLKQARALGLPADAVVVHKEHHTSYYPGAEQVSVMLIYNRETGEILGGQTAGYKGADRRLDVIASAIAGKMTIHDLADVDFAYSPPLGTANDAVNMAAYTAENRKSGYSVSVTAVELDELVEKLNPVVIDVRDMFAFEKSKIESAYNIPLEMLPHELEKLPKENNYIVYDEQGKKGHQALRMLKGAGIVNVWNISGGNVSLQRHELAVGFENIQLQLLPLEEKVIGEKEERDSEVQKTDKKKTADKTSPLV
;
A
#
# COMPACT_ATOMS: atom_id res chain seq x y z
N GLY A 1 12.70 36.41 -21.35
CA GLY A 1 13.04 35.30 -20.45
C GLY A 1 12.34 34.05 -20.89
N LEU A 2 12.72 32.91 -20.32
CA LEU A 2 12.09 31.61 -20.60
C LEU A 2 10.69 31.53 -19.98
N GLU A 3 9.79 30.78 -20.62
CA GLU A 3 8.45 30.56 -20.10
C GLU A 3 8.46 29.66 -18.86
N ILE A 4 7.64 30.05 -17.88
CA ILE A 4 7.48 29.32 -16.59
C ILE A 4 6.03 28.85 -16.47
N GLY A 5 5.84 27.59 -16.07
CA GLY A 5 4.53 27.00 -15.90
C GLY A 5 3.93 27.24 -14.53
N GLU A 6 2.72 26.71 -14.30
CA GLU A 6 1.94 26.90 -13.09
C GLU A 6 2.62 26.35 -11.82
N SER A 7 3.43 25.29 -11.93
CA SER A 7 4.18 24.74 -10.79
C SER A 7 5.47 25.51 -10.48
N GLY A 8 5.76 26.59 -11.22
CA GLY A 8 6.97 27.39 -11.12
C GLY A 8 8.21 26.76 -11.77
N GLY A 9 8.03 25.74 -12.58
CA GLY A 9 9.09 25.12 -13.37
C GLY A 9 9.17 25.71 -14.77
N LEU A 10 10.34 25.58 -15.41
CA LEU A 10 10.50 25.95 -16.82
C LEU A 10 9.63 25.05 -17.69
N LEU A 11 8.88 25.66 -18.61
CA LEU A 11 8.16 24.92 -19.62
C LEU A 11 9.13 24.37 -20.67
N VAL A 12 8.98 23.10 -20.97
CA VAL A 12 9.72 22.42 -22.03
C VAL A 12 8.75 21.61 -22.90
N ASP A 13 9.11 21.42 -24.13
CA ASP A 13 8.42 20.53 -25.05
C ASP A 13 8.77 19.04 -24.74
N GLU A 14 8.29 18.14 -25.58
CA GLU A 14 8.58 16.69 -25.43
C GLU A 14 10.05 16.32 -25.66
N TYR A 15 10.84 17.22 -26.29
CA TYR A 15 12.26 17.04 -26.54
C TYR A 15 13.15 17.73 -25.51
N LEU A 16 12.54 18.33 -24.45
CA LEU A 16 13.19 19.10 -23.38
C LEU A 16 13.77 20.46 -23.87
N GLN A 17 13.30 20.96 -24.98
CA GLN A 17 13.61 22.30 -25.51
C GLN A 17 12.69 23.32 -24.82
N THR A 18 13.23 24.48 -24.46
CA THR A 18 12.47 25.56 -23.82
C THR A 18 11.77 26.45 -24.88
N SER A 19 11.17 27.55 -24.44
CA SER A 19 10.63 28.56 -25.36
C SER A 19 11.69 29.22 -26.22
N ASP A 20 12.96 29.12 -25.87
CA ASP A 20 14.12 29.51 -26.70
C ASP A 20 14.68 28.24 -27.35
N GLN A 21 14.74 28.24 -28.69
CA GLN A 21 15.14 27.07 -29.49
C GLN A 21 16.60 26.65 -29.28
N ASP A 22 17.45 27.53 -28.79
CA ASP A 22 18.85 27.23 -28.52
C ASP A 22 19.08 26.72 -27.09
N ILE A 23 18.01 26.67 -26.25
CA ILE A 23 18.11 26.32 -24.85
C ILE A 23 17.28 25.05 -24.51
N TYR A 24 17.96 24.08 -23.92
CA TYR A 24 17.34 22.86 -23.33
C TYR A 24 17.38 22.95 -21.82
N ALA A 25 16.37 22.38 -21.16
CA ALA A 25 16.33 22.32 -19.70
C ALA A 25 15.95 20.94 -19.20
N ALA A 26 16.56 20.54 -18.09
CA ALA A 26 16.37 19.22 -17.49
C ALA A 26 16.48 19.27 -15.96
N GLY A 27 15.96 18.27 -15.27
CA GLY A 27 16.05 18.10 -13.83
C GLY A 27 14.93 18.79 -13.07
N ASP A 28 15.23 19.19 -11.84
CA ASP A 28 14.23 19.67 -10.86
C ASP A 28 13.58 21.00 -11.24
N MET A 29 14.18 21.71 -12.18
CA MET A 29 13.72 23.02 -12.64
C MET A 29 12.62 22.98 -13.70
N VAL A 30 12.35 21.82 -14.32
CA VAL A 30 11.41 21.73 -15.44
C VAL A 30 10.03 21.22 -15.05
N GLU A 31 8.99 21.68 -15.75
CA GLU A 31 7.69 21.05 -15.74
C GLU A 31 7.59 19.93 -16.77
N ILE A 32 7.15 18.78 -16.33
CA ILE A 32 7.02 17.58 -17.15
C ILE A 32 5.61 17.00 -17.05
N ASN A 33 5.24 16.15 -17.99
CA ASN A 33 3.99 15.42 -17.92
C ASN A 33 4.03 14.37 -16.78
N HIS A 34 3.05 14.42 -15.88
CA HIS A 34 2.79 13.32 -14.97
C HIS A 34 2.06 12.20 -15.73
N ARG A 35 2.67 11.02 -15.84
CA ARG A 35 2.23 9.97 -16.77
C ARG A 35 0.84 9.38 -16.46
N VAL A 36 0.34 9.52 -15.24
CA VAL A 36 -0.98 9.03 -14.85
C VAL A 36 -2.04 10.12 -15.01
N SER A 37 -1.79 11.34 -14.51
CA SER A 37 -2.77 12.42 -14.53
C SER A 37 -2.81 13.21 -15.83
N GLY A 38 -1.76 13.12 -16.65
CA GLY A 38 -1.58 13.98 -17.84
C GLY A 38 -1.28 15.44 -17.53
N LYS A 39 -1.25 15.84 -16.25
CA LYS A 39 -0.97 17.23 -15.84
C LYS A 39 0.51 17.56 -15.93
N LYS A 40 0.81 18.82 -16.20
CA LYS A 40 2.17 19.37 -16.07
C LYS A 40 2.48 19.54 -14.58
N VAL A 41 3.62 19.01 -14.14
CA VAL A 41 4.07 19.04 -12.75
C VAL A 41 5.59 19.12 -12.67
N ARG A 42 6.10 19.62 -11.54
CA ARG A 42 7.51 19.44 -11.21
C ARG A 42 7.66 18.16 -10.38
N ILE A 43 8.64 17.34 -10.74
CA ILE A 43 9.00 16.10 -10.02
C ILE A 43 10.50 16.15 -9.73
N PRO A 44 10.91 16.77 -8.60
CA PRO A 44 12.31 16.95 -8.25
C PRO A 44 12.89 15.63 -7.70
N LEU A 45 13.19 14.70 -8.60
CA LEU A 45 13.72 13.37 -8.30
C LEU A 45 14.88 13.01 -9.24
N ALA A 46 15.93 12.42 -8.68
CA ALA A 46 17.15 12.05 -9.41
C ALA A 46 16.89 11.12 -10.61
N GLY A 47 15.97 10.16 -10.49
CA GLY A 47 15.63 9.25 -11.58
C GLY A 47 15.10 9.95 -12.83
N PRO A 48 14.06 10.78 -12.75
CA PRO A 48 13.61 11.65 -13.83
C PRO A 48 14.72 12.57 -14.36
N ALA A 49 15.46 13.27 -13.47
CA ALA A 49 16.51 14.20 -13.85
C ALA A 49 17.61 13.53 -14.68
N ASN A 50 18.08 12.36 -14.30
CA ASN A 50 19.08 11.59 -15.07
C ASN A 50 18.58 11.20 -16.48
N ARG A 51 17.34 10.73 -16.59
CA ARG A 51 16.75 10.40 -17.90
C ARG A 51 16.58 11.63 -18.78
N GLN A 52 16.16 12.75 -18.19
CA GLN A 52 16.02 14.02 -18.90
C GLN A 52 17.38 14.52 -19.40
N GLY A 53 18.41 14.52 -18.56
CA GLY A 53 19.75 14.94 -18.96
C GLY A 53 20.30 14.12 -20.14
N ARG A 54 20.10 12.81 -20.13
CA ARG A 54 20.46 11.94 -21.25
C ARG A 54 19.69 12.30 -22.53
N ILE A 55 18.37 12.45 -22.44
CA ILE A 55 17.51 12.76 -23.60
C ILE A 55 17.81 14.17 -24.15
N ALA A 56 18.02 15.16 -23.28
CA ALA A 56 18.41 16.50 -23.69
C ALA A 56 19.74 16.49 -24.45
N ALA A 57 20.75 15.76 -23.97
CA ALA A 57 22.02 15.64 -24.66
C ALA A 57 21.88 14.97 -26.04
N GLU A 58 21.08 13.92 -26.17
CA GLU A 58 20.78 13.28 -27.45
C GLU A 58 20.09 14.26 -28.41
N ASN A 59 19.14 15.05 -27.92
CA ASN A 59 18.36 15.99 -28.73
C ASN A 59 19.19 17.24 -29.16
N ILE A 60 20.06 17.74 -28.27
CA ILE A 60 21.02 18.81 -28.61
C ILE A 60 21.92 18.39 -29.80
N LEU A 61 22.26 17.13 -29.91
CA LEU A 61 23.08 16.60 -31.00
C LEU A 61 22.26 16.25 -32.26
N GLY A 62 21.00 16.70 -32.34
CA GLY A 62 20.13 16.48 -33.49
C GLY A 62 19.25 15.25 -33.41
N GLY A 63 19.20 14.59 -32.27
CA GLY A 63 18.25 13.51 -31.99
C GLY A 63 16.81 14.01 -31.90
N LYS A 64 15.85 13.09 -31.98
CA LYS A 64 14.42 13.36 -31.77
C LYS A 64 13.84 12.31 -30.82
N HIS A 65 14.35 12.28 -29.60
CA HIS A 65 13.94 11.34 -28.57
C HIS A 65 12.98 12.01 -27.60
N PRO A 66 11.68 11.66 -27.60
CA PRO A 66 10.72 12.32 -26.72
C PRO A 66 10.82 11.81 -25.27
N TYR A 67 10.76 12.74 -24.34
CA TYR A 67 10.63 12.45 -22.92
C TYR A 67 9.15 12.22 -22.53
N LYS A 68 8.79 11.01 -22.14
CA LYS A 68 7.41 10.61 -21.87
C LYS A 68 6.84 11.11 -20.52
N GLY A 69 7.64 11.84 -19.75
CA GLY A 69 7.26 12.26 -18.40
C GLY A 69 7.61 11.23 -17.31
N ALA A 70 7.12 11.47 -16.11
CA ALA A 70 7.39 10.61 -14.94
C ALA A 70 6.11 10.39 -14.12
N MET A 71 6.17 9.40 -13.21
CA MET A 71 5.07 9.03 -12.30
C MET A 71 5.29 9.53 -10.88
N GLY A 72 6.43 10.14 -10.57
CA GLY A 72 6.76 10.58 -9.23
C GLY A 72 7.08 9.43 -8.27
N THR A 73 7.63 8.31 -8.78
CA THR A 73 8.04 7.19 -7.94
C THR A 73 9.15 7.61 -7.00
N SER A 74 8.87 7.59 -5.72
CA SER A 74 9.79 7.99 -4.65
C SER A 74 9.72 7.02 -3.47
N ILE A 75 10.84 6.88 -2.80
CA ILE A 75 10.98 6.01 -1.63
C ILE A 75 11.93 6.67 -0.64
N LEU A 76 11.64 6.50 0.63
CA LEU A 76 12.48 6.98 1.71
C LEU A 76 12.66 5.89 2.78
N ARG A 77 13.76 5.98 3.49
CA ARG A 77 14.04 5.17 4.67
C ARG A 77 14.20 6.08 5.88
N VAL A 78 13.50 5.74 6.96
CA VAL A 78 13.63 6.41 8.27
C VAL A 78 13.97 5.32 9.27
N PHE A 79 15.19 5.36 9.79
CA PHE A 79 15.79 4.26 10.55
C PHE A 79 15.67 2.93 9.77
N GLU A 80 14.94 1.95 10.31
CA GLU A 80 14.72 0.66 9.66
C GLU A 80 13.44 0.62 8.78
N ALA A 81 12.56 1.61 8.95
CA ALA A 81 11.31 1.68 8.20
C ALA A 81 11.53 2.27 6.81
N VAL A 82 10.88 1.68 5.82
CA VAL A 82 10.89 2.11 4.42
C VAL A 82 9.46 2.42 4.01
N ALA A 83 9.26 3.55 3.35
CA ALA A 83 7.97 3.91 2.76
C ALA A 83 8.16 4.54 1.39
N GLY A 84 7.26 4.26 0.46
CA GLY A 84 7.31 4.81 -0.88
C GLY A 84 5.95 4.94 -1.55
N ILE A 85 5.93 5.74 -2.61
CA ILE A 85 4.75 6.04 -3.41
C ILE A 85 5.11 6.04 -4.90
N THR A 86 4.18 5.63 -5.75
CA THR A 86 4.26 5.75 -7.21
C THR A 86 2.90 6.11 -7.79
N GLY A 87 2.86 6.91 -8.85
CA GLY A 87 1.63 7.39 -9.45
C GLY A 87 0.87 8.36 -8.55
N LEU A 88 -0.45 8.22 -8.48
CA LEU A 88 -1.34 9.10 -7.70
C LEU A 88 -1.70 8.49 -6.35
N SER A 89 -1.72 9.30 -5.30
CA SER A 89 -2.42 8.94 -4.07
C SER A 89 -3.95 8.95 -4.31
N LEU A 90 -4.72 8.26 -3.45
CA LEU A 90 -6.19 8.27 -3.53
C LEU A 90 -6.74 9.71 -3.48
N LYS A 91 -6.19 10.53 -2.58
CA LYS A 91 -6.56 11.95 -2.46
C LYS A 91 -6.31 12.73 -3.76
N GLN A 92 -5.14 12.57 -4.37
CA GLN A 92 -4.81 13.23 -5.64
C GLN A 92 -5.72 12.74 -6.78
N ALA A 93 -5.95 11.44 -6.89
CA ALA A 93 -6.82 10.88 -7.92
C ALA A 93 -8.25 11.43 -7.83
N ARG A 94 -8.81 11.47 -6.61
CA ARG A 94 -10.15 12.05 -6.36
C ARG A 94 -10.20 13.55 -6.61
N ALA A 95 -9.19 14.31 -6.20
CA ALA A 95 -9.10 15.75 -6.48
C ALA A 95 -9.04 16.08 -7.98
N LEU A 96 -8.54 15.15 -8.80
CA LEU A 96 -8.54 15.24 -10.26
C LEU A 96 -9.87 14.77 -10.90
N GLY A 97 -10.87 14.39 -10.10
CA GLY A 97 -12.15 13.89 -10.58
C GLY A 97 -12.09 12.48 -11.16
N LEU A 98 -11.01 11.72 -10.92
CA LEU A 98 -10.90 10.35 -11.39
C LEU A 98 -11.79 9.43 -10.51
N PRO A 99 -12.49 8.44 -11.11
CA PRO A 99 -13.29 7.47 -10.37
C PRO A 99 -12.35 6.46 -9.67
N ALA A 100 -11.64 6.93 -8.64
CA ALA A 100 -10.60 6.16 -7.96
C ALA A 100 -11.11 5.46 -6.71
N ASP A 101 -10.75 4.18 -6.59
CA ASP A 101 -10.86 3.36 -5.40
C ASP A 101 -9.48 2.90 -4.93
N ALA A 102 -9.41 2.47 -3.67
CA ALA A 102 -8.18 1.92 -3.11
C ALA A 102 -8.46 0.72 -2.21
N VAL A 103 -7.47 -0.15 -2.08
CA VAL A 103 -7.43 -1.25 -1.13
C VAL A 103 -6.10 -1.28 -0.40
N VAL A 104 -6.10 -1.81 0.82
CA VAL A 104 -4.90 -1.98 1.64
C VAL A 104 -4.76 -3.44 2.01
N VAL A 105 -3.54 -3.96 1.89
CA VAL A 105 -3.17 -5.32 2.28
C VAL A 105 -1.92 -5.26 3.16
N HIS A 106 -1.95 -6.01 4.24
CA HIS A 106 -0.81 -6.28 5.09
C HIS A 106 -0.44 -7.74 4.98
N LYS A 107 0.82 -8.02 4.70
CA LYS A 107 1.30 -9.39 4.52
C LYS A 107 2.79 -9.46 4.84
N GLU A 108 3.27 -10.61 5.28
CA GLU A 108 4.70 -10.86 5.45
C GLU A 108 5.42 -10.79 4.09
N HIS A 109 6.62 -10.17 4.09
CA HIS A 109 7.40 -9.98 2.86
C HIS A 109 7.91 -11.31 2.26
N HIS A 110 7.99 -12.37 3.07
CA HIS A 110 8.23 -13.76 2.67
C HIS A 110 7.41 -14.71 3.56
N THR A 111 7.52 -16.00 3.35
CA THR A 111 6.74 -17.01 4.06
C THR A 111 6.98 -16.96 5.58
N SER A 112 5.89 -16.88 6.36
CA SER A 112 5.93 -16.62 7.81
C SER A 112 6.65 -17.70 8.65
N TYR A 113 6.66 -18.96 8.19
CA TYR A 113 7.40 -20.03 8.86
C TYR A 113 8.92 -19.97 8.64
N TYR A 114 9.39 -19.12 7.71
CA TYR A 114 10.82 -18.89 7.51
C TYR A 114 11.28 -17.74 8.40
N PRO A 115 12.43 -17.85 9.10
CA PRO A 115 12.87 -16.85 10.06
C PRO A 115 13.08 -15.47 9.46
N GLY A 116 12.72 -14.42 10.23
CA GLY A 116 12.95 -13.03 9.85
C GLY A 116 11.87 -12.43 8.94
N ALA A 117 10.69 -13.04 8.90
CA ALA A 117 9.52 -12.48 8.24
C ALA A 117 9.11 -11.15 8.89
N GLU A 118 8.95 -10.11 8.06
CA GLU A 118 8.51 -8.77 8.45
C GLU A 118 7.29 -8.39 7.64
N GLN A 119 6.36 -7.68 8.26
CA GLN A 119 5.15 -7.25 7.58
C GLN A 119 5.44 -6.12 6.58
N VAL A 120 4.89 -6.23 5.39
CA VAL A 120 4.83 -5.18 4.38
C VAL A 120 3.38 -4.79 4.13
N SER A 121 3.14 -3.50 4.00
CA SER A 121 1.84 -2.92 3.65
C SER A 121 1.88 -2.46 2.21
N VAL A 122 0.82 -2.76 1.49
CA VAL A 122 0.60 -2.33 0.11
C VAL A 122 -0.77 -1.67 0.02
N MET A 123 -0.80 -0.41 -0.41
CA MET A 123 -2.02 0.26 -0.84
C MET A 123 -2.00 0.34 -2.36
N LEU A 124 -3.04 -0.16 -3.00
CA LEU A 124 -3.22 -0.10 -4.45
C LEU A 124 -4.36 0.84 -4.78
N ILE A 125 -4.11 1.82 -5.66
CA ILE A 125 -5.10 2.79 -6.13
C ILE A 125 -5.39 2.48 -7.61
N TYR A 126 -6.66 2.37 -7.95
CA TYR A 126 -7.08 2.00 -9.29
C TYR A 126 -8.35 2.75 -9.73
N ASN A 127 -8.59 2.81 -11.02
CA ASN A 127 -9.83 3.31 -11.59
C ASN A 127 -10.94 2.27 -11.42
N ARG A 128 -12.01 2.59 -10.69
CA ARG A 128 -13.09 1.63 -10.40
C ARG A 128 -13.89 1.21 -11.62
N GLU A 129 -13.88 2.01 -12.70
CA GLU A 129 -14.59 1.70 -13.94
C GLU A 129 -13.76 0.81 -14.85
N THR A 130 -12.52 1.21 -15.13
CA THR A 130 -11.64 0.50 -16.07
C THR A 130 -10.79 -0.59 -15.41
N GLY A 131 -10.50 -0.46 -14.13
CA GLY A 131 -9.53 -1.31 -13.42
C GLY A 131 -8.07 -0.88 -13.61
N GLU A 132 -7.79 0.15 -14.39
CA GLU A 132 -6.41 0.64 -14.62
C GLU A 132 -5.76 1.08 -13.31
N ILE A 133 -4.49 0.71 -13.11
CA ILE A 133 -3.73 1.06 -11.92
C ILE A 133 -3.30 2.53 -12.00
N LEU A 134 -3.74 3.33 -11.04
CA LEU A 134 -3.46 4.77 -10.98
C LEU A 134 -2.31 5.11 -10.05
N GLY A 135 -2.04 4.26 -9.06
CA GLY A 135 -0.99 4.50 -8.09
C GLY A 135 -0.84 3.38 -7.07
N GLY A 136 0.15 3.53 -6.21
CA GLY A 136 0.37 2.64 -5.10
C GLY A 136 1.31 3.21 -4.07
N GLN A 137 1.16 2.71 -2.84
CA GLN A 137 2.02 3.04 -1.71
C GLN A 137 2.47 1.75 -1.04
N THR A 138 3.69 1.73 -0.57
CA THR A 138 4.23 0.60 0.18
C THR A 138 4.93 1.09 1.43
N ALA A 139 4.82 0.32 2.51
CA ALA A 139 5.53 0.61 3.75
C ALA A 139 5.89 -0.70 4.47
N GLY A 140 7.03 -0.72 5.16
CA GLY A 140 7.49 -1.88 5.92
C GLY A 140 8.96 -1.80 6.26
N TYR A 141 9.49 -2.82 6.92
CA TYR A 141 10.91 -2.91 7.23
C TYR A 141 11.71 -3.62 6.12
N LYS A 142 11.08 -4.56 5.41
CA LYS A 142 11.68 -5.34 4.32
C LYS A 142 10.72 -5.48 3.14
N GLY A 143 11.23 -5.39 1.92
CA GLY A 143 10.52 -5.71 0.69
C GLY A 143 9.45 -4.71 0.26
N ALA A 144 9.39 -3.52 0.86
CA ALA A 144 8.52 -2.43 0.43
C ALA A 144 8.98 -1.86 -0.92
N ASP A 145 10.27 -1.70 -1.12
CA ASP A 145 10.94 -1.25 -2.33
C ASP A 145 10.59 -2.12 -3.55
N ARG A 146 10.77 -3.43 -3.43
CA ARG A 146 10.43 -4.38 -4.50
C ARG A 146 8.97 -4.26 -4.95
N ARG A 147 8.02 -4.16 -4.01
CA ARG A 147 6.59 -4.05 -4.32
C ARG A 147 6.25 -2.72 -4.97
N LEU A 148 6.94 -1.65 -4.55
CA LEU A 148 6.78 -0.34 -5.17
C LEU A 148 7.22 -0.36 -6.64
N ASP A 149 8.38 -0.95 -6.94
CA ASP A 149 8.90 -1.06 -8.31
C ASP A 149 7.99 -1.92 -9.21
N VAL A 150 7.38 -2.97 -8.65
CA VAL A 150 6.37 -3.76 -9.36
C VAL A 150 5.15 -2.90 -9.72
N ILE A 151 4.61 -2.14 -8.76
CA ILE A 151 3.46 -1.26 -9.02
C ILE A 151 3.83 -0.15 -10.04
N ALA A 152 5.03 0.43 -9.92
CA ALA A 152 5.51 1.43 -10.88
C ALA A 152 5.63 0.82 -12.30
N SER A 153 6.10 -0.42 -12.41
CA SER A 153 6.18 -1.14 -13.68
C SER A 153 4.79 -1.43 -14.26
N ALA A 154 3.84 -1.83 -13.41
CA ALA A 154 2.45 -2.07 -13.79
C ALA A 154 1.79 -0.79 -14.34
N ILE A 155 1.95 0.36 -13.66
CA ILE A 155 1.47 1.66 -14.15
C ILE A 155 2.14 2.01 -15.48
N ALA A 156 3.46 1.83 -15.61
CA ALA A 156 4.18 2.10 -16.85
C ALA A 156 3.69 1.25 -18.02
N GLY A 157 3.29 0.01 -17.75
CA GLY A 157 2.69 -0.93 -18.70
C GLY A 157 1.20 -0.72 -18.93
N LYS A 158 0.55 0.23 -18.25
CA LYS A 158 -0.91 0.45 -18.28
C LYS A 158 -1.70 -0.79 -17.89
N MET A 159 -1.19 -1.55 -16.94
CA MET A 159 -1.86 -2.75 -16.44
C MET A 159 -3.11 -2.40 -15.65
N THR A 160 -4.07 -3.30 -15.70
CA THR A 160 -5.26 -3.30 -14.86
C THR A 160 -5.04 -4.12 -13.59
N ILE A 161 -5.98 -4.03 -12.65
CA ILE A 161 -5.98 -4.90 -11.46
C ILE A 161 -6.07 -6.39 -11.84
N HIS A 162 -6.74 -6.73 -12.95
CA HIS A 162 -6.81 -8.11 -13.46
C HIS A 162 -5.45 -8.60 -13.97
N ASP A 163 -4.78 -7.77 -14.79
CA ASP A 163 -3.44 -8.09 -15.27
C ASP A 163 -2.47 -8.30 -14.10
N LEU A 164 -2.54 -7.43 -13.08
CA LEU A 164 -1.66 -7.50 -11.91
C LEU A 164 -1.98 -8.71 -10.99
N ALA A 165 -3.25 -9.14 -10.95
CA ALA A 165 -3.67 -10.34 -10.24
C ALA A 165 -3.02 -11.60 -10.82
N ASP A 166 -2.88 -11.65 -12.14
CA ASP A 166 -2.37 -12.80 -12.90
C ASP A 166 -0.84 -12.80 -13.06
N VAL A 167 -0.13 -11.77 -12.58
CA VAL A 167 1.33 -11.75 -12.66
C VAL A 167 1.94 -12.89 -11.85
N ASP A 168 2.79 -13.68 -12.53
CA ASP A 168 3.58 -14.74 -11.92
C ASP A 168 4.87 -14.17 -11.31
N PHE A 169 4.89 -14.02 -9.98
CA PHE A 169 6.04 -13.50 -9.26
C PHE A 169 6.98 -14.62 -8.81
N ALA A 170 8.28 -14.34 -8.90
CA ALA A 170 9.29 -15.25 -8.39
C ALA A 170 9.09 -15.54 -6.89
N TYR A 171 9.00 -16.81 -6.54
CA TYR A 171 8.76 -17.29 -5.19
C TYR A 171 9.75 -18.37 -4.75
N SER A 172 10.25 -18.20 -3.54
CA SER A 172 10.77 -19.26 -2.69
C SER A 172 10.59 -18.84 -1.22
N PRO A 173 10.53 -19.78 -0.26
CA PRO A 173 10.18 -19.46 1.13
C PRO A 173 10.96 -18.31 1.77
N PRO A 174 12.30 -18.17 1.58
CA PRO A 174 13.07 -17.06 2.16
C PRO A 174 12.93 -15.73 1.41
N LEU A 175 12.36 -15.69 0.21
CA LEU A 175 12.36 -14.52 -0.67
C LEU A 175 10.98 -13.91 -0.92
N GLY A 176 9.90 -14.66 -0.71
CA GLY A 176 8.55 -14.20 -1.00
C GLY A 176 7.48 -15.11 -0.43
N THR A 177 6.26 -14.90 -0.88
CA THR A 177 5.09 -15.77 -0.63
C THR A 177 4.49 -16.19 -1.96
N ALA A 178 3.83 -17.35 -2.03
CA ALA A 178 3.26 -17.89 -3.25
C ALA A 178 2.31 -16.90 -3.97
N ASN A 179 1.50 -16.17 -3.20
CA ASN A 179 0.79 -14.99 -3.66
C ASN A 179 1.43 -13.79 -2.95
N ASP A 180 2.11 -12.93 -3.70
CA ASP A 180 2.75 -11.73 -3.16
C ASP A 180 1.70 -10.75 -2.61
N ALA A 181 2.14 -9.80 -1.75
CA ALA A 181 1.26 -8.75 -1.24
C ALA A 181 0.62 -7.93 -2.38
N VAL A 182 1.30 -7.80 -3.53
CA VAL A 182 0.79 -7.11 -4.71
C VAL A 182 -0.33 -7.90 -5.38
N ASN A 183 -0.19 -9.25 -5.56
CA ASN A 183 -1.30 -10.08 -6.06
C ASN A 183 -2.49 -10.01 -5.10
N MET A 184 -2.26 -10.08 -3.78
CA MET A 184 -3.32 -9.99 -2.78
C MET A 184 -4.06 -8.65 -2.83
N ALA A 185 -3.34 -7.54 -3.08
CA ALA A 185 -3.95 -6.22 -3.28
C ALA A 185 -4.80 -6.21 -4.57
N ALA A 186 -4.33 -6.80 -5.64
CA ALA A 186 -5.08 -6.93 -6.89
C ALA A 186 -6.35 -7.78 -6.72
N TYR A 187 -6.29 -8.95 -6.07
CA TYR A 187 -7.47 -9.77 -5.75
C TYR A 187 -8.49 -9.02 -4.87
N THR A 188 -8.00 -8.25 -3.89
CA THR A 188 -8.89 -7.43 -3.04
C THR A 188 -9.57 -6.33 -3.86
N ALA A 189 -8.85 -5.70 -4.79
CA ALA A 189 -9.38 -4.70 -5.70
C ALA A 189 -10.43 -5.29 -6.66
N GLU A 190 -10.18 -6.46 -7.23
CA GLU A 190 -11.16 -7.19 -8.05
C GLU A 190 -12.44 -7.52 -7.28
N ASN A 191 -12.31 -8.02 -6.06
CA ASN A 191 -13.43 -8.32 -5.19
C ASN A 191 -14.25 -7.06 -4.86
N ARG A 192 -13.59 -5.93 -4.63
CA ARG A 192 -14.23 -4.64 -4.40
C ARG A 192 -14.94 -4.14 -5.67
N LYS A 193 -14.23 -4.12 -6.80
CA LYS A 193 -14.76 -3.64 -8.10
C LYS A 193 -15.97 -4.45 -8.58
N SER A 194 -15.93 -5.76 -8.44
CA SER A 194 -17.03 -6.65 -8.85
C SER A 194 -18.23 -6.64 -7.89
N GLY A 195 -18.09 -6.04 -6.69
CA GLY A 195 -19.08 -6.11 -5.62
C GLY A 195 -19.17 -7.48 -4.93
N TYR A 196 -18.27 -8.43 -5.29
CA TYR A 196 -18.22 -9.74 -4.66
C TYR A 196 -17.92 -9.63 -3.15
N SER A 197 -16.94 -8.79 -2.79
CA SER A 197 -16.63 -8.46 -1.41
C SER A 197 -16.19 -6.99 -1.33
N VAL A 198 -17.14 -6.13 -1.00
CA VAL A 198 -16.87 -4.69 -0.91
C VAL A 198 -16.07 -4.41 0.34
N SER A 199 -14.91 -3.80 0.17
CA SER A 199 -14.07 -3.34 1.29
C SER A 199 -13.98 -1.83 1.30
N VAL A 200 -13.73 -1.27 2.50
CA VAL A 200 -13.44 0.16 2.72
C VAL A 200 -12.09 0.30 3.39
N THR A 201 -11.36 1.34 3.03
CA THR A 201 -10.10 1.67 3.72
C THR A 201 -10.37 2.41 5.02
N ALA A 202 -9.41 2.44 5.94
CA ALA A 202 -9.53 3.23 7.17
C ALA A 202 -9.80 4.73 6.89
N VAL A 203 -9.26 5.25 5.78
CA VAL A 203 -9.50 6.66 5.36
C VAL A 203 -10.97 6.92 4.98
N GLU A 204 -11.68 5.91 4.50
CA GLU A 204 -13.09 6.04 4.06
C GLU A 204 -14.07 5.69 5.17
N LEU A 205 -13.57 5.17 6.28
CA LEU A 205 -14.41 4.56 7.31
C LEU A 205 -15.25 5.59 8.10
N ASP A 206 -14.68 6.74 8.45
CA ASP A 206 -15.39 7.80 9.18
C ASP A 206 -16.63 8.29 8.41
N GLU A 207 -16.46 8.59 7.11
CA GLU A 207 -17.57 9.01 6.24
C GLU A 207 -18.64 7.92 6.12
N LEU A 208 -18.21 6.66 6.03
CA LEU A 208 -19.15 5.53 5.93
C LEU A 208 -19.95 5.34 7.22
N VAL A 209 -19.31 5.45 8.37
CA VAL A 209 -19.95 5.30 9.69
C VAL A 209 -20.94 6.44 9.93
N GLU A 210 -20.56 7.69 9.66
CA GLU A 210 -21.44 8.84 9.77
C GLU A 210 -22.70 8.70 8.90
N LYS A 211 -22.51 8.25 7.66
CA LYS A 211 -23.60 8.16 6.68
C LYS A 211 -24.57 7.00 6.93
N LEU A 212 -24.07 5.85 7.36
CA LEU A 212 -24.82 4.59 7.39
C LEU A 212 -25.16 4.10 8.78
N ASN A 213 -24.52 4.63 9.83
CA ASN A 213 -24.62 4.15 11.21
C ASN A 213 -24.61 2.61 11.31
N PRO A 214 -23.57 1.93 10.85
CA PRO A 214 -23.55 0.48 10.71
C PRO A 214 -23.32 -0.22 12.05
N VAL A 215 -23.82 -1.46 12.14
CA VAL A 215 -23.39 -2.40 13.17
C VAL A 215 -22.00 -2.91 12.85
N VAL A 216 -21.07 -2.75 13.78
CA VAL A 216 -19.68 -3.19 13.59
C VAL A 216 -19.47 -4.55 14.25
N ILE A 217 -18.94 -5.51 13.51
CA ILE A 217 -18.64 -6.87 13.99
C ILE A 217 -17.15 -7.15 13.84
N ASP A 218 -16.49 -7.43 14.96
CA ASP A 218 -15.12 -7.93 15.01
C ASP A 218 -15.16 -9.46 15.01
N VAL A 219 -14.56 -10.06 13.99
CA VAL A 219 -14.56 -11.53 13.82
C VAL A 219 -13.28 -12.21 14.33
N ARG A 220 -12.46 -11.49 15.07
CA ARG A 220 -11.29 -12.04 15.75
C ARG A 220 -11.72 -12.84 16.99
N ASP A 221 -10.79 -13.62 17.52
CA ASP A 221 -10.99 -14.23 18.84
C ASP A 221 -11.11 -13.16 19.93
N MET A 222 -11.71 -13.55 21.06
CA MET A 222 -11.97 -12.65 22.17
C MET A 222 -10.70 -12.02 22.75
N PHE A 223 -9.57 -12.73 22.73
CA PHE A 223 -8.31 -12.23 23.26
C PHE A 223 -7.73 -11.09 22.39
N ALA A 224 -7.80 -11.23 21.06
CA ALA A 224 -7.41 -10.19 20.13
C ALA A 224 -8.36 -8.97 20.19
N PHE A 225 -9.66 -9.23 20.39
CA PHE A 225 -10.67 -8.19 20.56
C PHE A 225 -10.42 -7.33 21.81
N GLU A 226 -10.10 -7.94 22.95
CA GLU A 226 -9.84 -7.22 24.21
C GLU A 226 -8.56 -6.38 24.16
N LYS A 227 -7.60 -6.73 23.30
CA LYS A 227 -6.36 -5.96 23.13
C LYS A 227 -6.56 -4.64 22.40
N SER A 228 -7.43 -4.62 21.41
CA SER A 228 -7.74 -3.41 20.63
C SER A 228 -9.03 -3.63 19.87
N LYS A 229 -9.93 -2.67 19.91
CA LYS A 229 -11.25 -2.78 19.25
C LYS A 229 -11.81 -1.41 18.90
N ILE A 230 -12.75 -1.37 17.98
CA ILE A 230 -13.69 -0.27 17.87
C ILE A 230 -14.65 -0.41 19.05
N GLU A 231 -14.82 0.62 19.88
CA GLU A 231 -15.58 0.53 21.15
C GLU A 231 -17.03 0.06 20.94
N SER A 232 -17.65 0.45 19.83
CA SER A 232 -19.02 0.05 19.48
C SER A 232 -19.13 -1.32 18.83
N ALA A 233 -18.03 -2.04 18.63
CA ALA A 233 -18.03 -3.33 17.92
C ALA A 233 -18.54 -4.47 18.78
N TYR A 234 -19.33 -5.35 18.18
CA TYR A 234 -19.68 -6.66 18.75
C TYR A 234 -18.62 -7.69 18.37
N ASN A 235 -18.14 -8.46 19.33
CA ASN A 235 -17.24 -9.58 19.04
C ASN A 235 -18.03 -10.84 18.71
N ILE A 236 -17.93 -11.27 17.46
CA ILE A 236 -18.48 -12.56 16.99
C ILE A 236 -17.37 -13.27 16.24
N PRO A 237 -16.55 -14.12 16.90
CA PRO A 237 -15.49 -14.86 16.22
C PRO A 237 -15.98 -15.57 14.97
N LEU A 238 -15.16 -15.60 13.91
CA LEU A 238 -15.55 -16.12 12.61
C LEU A 238 -16.17 -17.51 12.69
N GLU A 239 -15.63 -18.37 13.56
CA GLU A 239 -16.07 -19.74 13.77
C GLU A 239 -17.49 -19.81 14.40
N MET A 240 -17.89 -18.76 15.15
CA MET A 240 -19.21 -18.66 15.78
C MET A 240 -20.24 -17.95 14.88
N LEU A 241 -19.78 -17.18 13.90
CA LEU A 241 -20.65 -16.39 13.03
C LEU A 241 -21.78 -17.20 12.37
N PRO A 242 -21.57 -18.44 11.87
CA PRO A 242 -22.63 -19.24 11.28
C PRO A 242 -23.83 -19.48 12.21
N HIS A 243 -23.62 -19.56 13.53
CA HIS A 243 -24.67 -19.77 14.53
C HIS A 243 -25.41 -18.49 14.91
N GLU A 244 -24.90 -17.33 14.53
CA GLU A 244 -25.49 -16.02 14.83
C GLU A 244 -26.22 -15.40 13.62
N LEU A 245 -26.03 -15.94 12.42
CA LEU A 245 -26.56 -15.35 11.16
C LEU A 245 -28.08 -15.14 11.18
N GLU A 246 -28.85 -16.08 11.76
CA GLU A 246 -30.32 -15.97 11.83
C GLU A 246 -30.80 -14.89 12.79
N LYS A 247 -29.96 -14.47 13.76
CA LYS A 247 -30.28 -13.45 14.75
C LYS A 247 -29.96 -12.03 14.25
N LEU A 248 -29.22 -11.90 13.15
CA LEU A 248 -28.79 -10.63 12.61
C LEU A 248 -29.88 -10.02 11.70
N PRO A 249 -30.41 -8.83 12.00
CA PRO A 249 -31.39 -8.16 11.13
C PRO A 249 -30.86 -7.91 9.74
N LYS A 250 -31.57 -8.37 8.71
CA LYS A 250 -31.09 -8.32 7.31
C LYS A 250 -31.10 -6.92 6.69
N GLU A 251 -31.89 -6.03 7.24
CA GLU A 251 -32.06 -4.65 6.83
C GLU A 251 -30.96 -3.71 7.32
N ASN A 252 -30.18 -4.13 8.31
CA ASN A 252 -29.11 -3.30 8.87
C ASN A 252 -27.90 -3.22 7.92
N ASN A 253 -27.13 -2.14 8.11
CA ASN A 253 -25.80 -1.99 7.52
C ASN A 253 -24.77 -2.63 8.46
N TYR A 254 -23.83 -3.38 7.92
CA TYR A 254 -22.78 -4.05 8.71
C TYR A 254 -21.41 -3.69 8.22
N ILE A 255 -20.49 -3.50 9.15
CA ILE A 255 -19.05 -3.49 8.90
C ILE A 255 -18.46 -4.68 9.63
N VAL A 256 -17.67 -5.48 8.92
CA VAL A 256 -16.94 -6.61 9.51
C VAL A 256 -15.45 -6.38 9.40
N TYR A 257 -14.68 -6.80 10.38
CA TYR A 257 -13.23 -6.76 10.31
C TYR A 257 -12.57 -7.87 11.13
N ASP A 258 -11.34 -8.19 10.75
CA ASP A 258 -10.42 -9.05 11.48
C ASP A 258 -9.06 -8.36 11.62
N GLU A 259 -8.00 -9.10 11.82
CA GLU A 259 -6.68 -8.51 12.00
C GLU A 259 -6.11 -7.87 10.71
N GLN A 260 -6.28 -8.52 9.53
CA GLN A 260 -5.66 -8.09 8.27
C GLN A 260 -6.63 -8.04 7.07
N GLY A 261 -7.92 -8.29 7.26
CA GLY A 261 -8.98 -8.23 6.26
C GLY A 261 -9.37 -9.56 5.61
N LYS A 262 -8.64 -10.67 5.85
CA LYS A 262 -8.91 -11.97 5.25
C LYS A 262 -10.12 -12.68 5.87
N LYS A 263 -10.17 -12.79 7.19
CA LYS A 263 -11.33 -13.38 7.91
C LYS A 263 -12.55 -12.47 7.78
N GLY A 264 -12.35 -11.13 7.76
CA GLY A 264 -13.41 -10.17 7.47
C GLY A 264 -14.05 -10.36 6.11
N HIS A 265 -13.24 -10.64 5.07
CA HIS A 265 -13.75 -11.06 3.76
C HIS A 265 -14.62 -12.33 3.85
N GLN A 266 -14.17 -13.35 4.58
CA GLN A 266 -14.94 -14.59 4.78
C GLN A 266 -16.26 -14.33 5.50
N ALA A 267 -16.23 -13.52 6.57
CA ALA A 267 -17.43 -13.11 7.30
C ALA A 267 -18.43 -12.36 6.41
N LEU A 268 -17.96 -11.38 5.62
CA LEU A 268 -18.78 -10.68 4.64
C LEU A 268 -19.46 -11.67 3.67
N ARG A 269 -18.75 -12.67 3.19
CA ARG A 269 -19.31 -13.68 2.29
C ARG A 269 -20.37 -14.55 2.98
N MET A 270 -20.16 -14.91 4.26
CA MET A 270 -21.16 -15.64 5.07
C MET A 270 -22.44 -14.80 5.26
N LEU A 271 -22.29 -13.53 5.63
CA LEU A 271 -23.41 -12.59 5.79
C LEU A 271 -24.20 -12.42 4.49
N LYS A 272 -23.52 -12.21 3.35
CA LYS A 272 -24.18 -12.14 2.05
C LYS A 272 -24.88 -13.43 1.68
N GLY A 273 -24.31 -14.59 2.00
CA GLY A 273 -24.92 -15.91 1.81
C GLY A 273 -26.20 -16.10 2.62
N ALA A 274 -26.30 -15.47 3.78
CA ALA A 274 -27.49 -15.44 4.64
C ALA A 274 -28.54 -14.38 4.22
N GLY A 275 -28.27 -13.62 3.15
CA GLY A 275 -29.17 -12.60 2.59
C GLY A 275 -29.00 -11.20 3.21
N ILE A 276 -27.93 -10.94 3.96
CA ILE A 276 -27.52 -9.61 4.42
C ILE A 276 -26.68 -8.96 3.32
N VAL A 277 -27.24 -7.99 2.61
CA VAL A 277 -26.60 -7.41 1.41
C VAL A 277 -25.75 -6.19 1.71
N ASN A 278 -26.11 -5.42 2.73
CA ASN A 278 -25.43 -4.18 3.11
C ASN A 278 -24.28 -4.48 4.07
N VAL A 279 -23.19 -5.01 3.56
CA VAL A 279 -22.04 -5.37 4.38
C VAL A 279 -20.72 -4.99 3.71
N TRP A 280 -19.82 -4.44 4.50
CA TRP A 280 -18.47 -4.00 4.09
C TRP A 280 -17.41 -4.64 4.99
N ASN A 281 -16.27 -4.95 4.39
CA ASN A 281 -15.07 -5.39 5.11
C ASN A 281 -14.08 -4.23 5.24
N ILE A 282 -13.35 -4.13 6.34
CA ILE A 282 -12.26 -3.16 6.47
C ILE A 282 -11.01 -3.70 5.77
N SER A 283 -10.56 -2.99 4.73
CA SER A 283 -9.35 -3.33 3.99
C SER A 283 -8.12 -3.20 4.88
N GLY A 284 -7.39 -4.30 5.05
CA GLY A 284 -6.25 -4.38 5.97
C GLY A 284 -6.64 -4.52 7.45
N GLY A 285 -7.93 -4.60 7.78
CA GLY A 285 -8.43 -4.94 9.10
C GLY A 285 -7.95 -4.04 10.24
N ASN A 286 -7.81 -4.61 11.42
CA ASN A 286 -7.40 -3.92 12.65
C ASN A 286 -5.99 -3.27 12.52
N VAL A 287 -5.08 -3.88 11.77
CA VAL A 287 -3.75 -3.28 11.50
C VAL A 287 -3.89 -1.92 10.79
N SER A 288 -4.80 -1.80 9.82
CA SER A 288 -5.08 -0.52 9.15
C SER A 288 -5.73 0.49 10.09
N LEU A 289 -6.65 0.04 10.94
CA LEU A 289 -7.32 0.90 11.93
C LEU A 289 -6.31 1.50 12.92
N GLN A 290 -5.48 0.67 13.52
CA GLN A 290 -4.46 1.13 14.47
C GLN A 290 -3.49 2.13 13.86
N ARG A 291 -3.02 1.87 12.63
CA ARG A 291 -2.08 2.75 11.94
C ARG A 291 -2.72 4.09 11.56
N HIS A 292 -3.99 4.07 11.18
CA HIS A 292 -4.74 5.29 10.89
C HIS A 292 -4.95 6.12 12.15
N GLU A 293 -5.38 5.49 13.25
CA GLU A 293 -5.55 6.15 14.55
C GLU A 293 -4.25 6.82 15.03
N LEU A 294 -3.13 6.11 14.96
CA LEU A 294 -1.82 6.65 15.37
C LEU A 294 -1.30 7.78 14.46
N ALA A 295 -1.73 7.81 13.19
CA ALA A 295 -1.21 8.77 12.22
C ALA A 295 -2.08 10.03 12.10
N VAL A 296 -3.42 9.88 12.15
CA VAL A 296 -4.38 10.93 11.83
C VAL A 296 -5.49 10.99 12.89
N GLY A 297 -5.92 9.83 13.41
CA GLY A 297 -7.10 9.66 14.26
C GLY A 297 -8.39 9.51 13.46
N PHE A 298 -9.45 9.09 14.16
CA PHE A 298 -10.81 9.03 13.66
C PHE A 298 -11.67 10.12 14.32
N GLU A 299 -12.63 10.67 13.60
CA GLU A 299 -13.59 11.65 14.12
C GLU A 299 -14.86 10.97 14.66
N ASN A 300 -15.34 9.94 13.97
CA ASN A 300 -16.63 9.27 14.25
C ASN A 300 -16.47 7.86 14.83
N ILE A 301 -15.24 7.42 15.06
CA ILE A 301 -14.93 6.09 15.59
C ILE A 301 -14.03 6.24 16.80
N GLN A 302 -14.36 5.53 17.88
CA GLN A 302 -13.49 5.41 19.03
C GLN A 302 -12.79 4.06 18.97
N LEU A 303 -11.47 4.10 18.80
CA LEU A 303 -10.62 2.91 18.78
C LEU A 303 -9.95 2.76 20.15
N GLN A 304 -10.32 1.72 20.89
CA GLN A 304 -9.64 1.37 22.10
C GLN A 304 -8.35 0.61 21.77
N LEU A 305 -7.22 1.23 22.07
CA LEU A 305 -5.90 0.61 21.99
C LEU A 305 -5.40 0.39 23.42
N LEU A 306 -5.03 -0.85 23.74
CA LEU A 306 -4.24 -1.05 24.96
C LEU A 306 -2.86 -0.41 24.73
N PRO A 307 -2.26 0.23 25.76
CA PRO A 307 -0.91 0.75 25.65
C PRO A 307 0.03 -0.34 25.13
N LEU A 308 0.83 -0.02 24.14
CA LEU A 308 1.93 -0.88 23.71
C LEU A 308 2.77 -1.14 24.96
N GLU A 309 2.82 -2.37 25.45
CA GLU A 309 3.78 -2.72 26.47
C GLU A 309 5.17 -2.36 25.93
N GLU A 310 5.95 -1.57 26.67
CA GLU A 310 7.31 -1.10 26.32
C GLU A 310 8.33 -2.23 26.08
N LYS A 311 7.90 -3.48 25.98
CA LYS A 311 8.73 -4.68 25.87
C LYS A 311 9.45 -4.91 24.54
N VAL A 312 9.17 -4.12 23.48
CA VAL A 312 9.70 -4.49 22.16
C VAL A 312 11.12 -3.99 21.91
N ILE A 313 11.62 -3.02 22.65
CA ILE A 313 12.99 -2.49 22.48
C ILE A 313 14.03 -3.32 23.22
N GLY A 314 13.73 -3.80 24.43
CA GLY A 314 14.67 -4.57 25.26
C GLY A 314 14.95 -6.00 24.77
N GLU A 315 13.95 -6.70 24.25
CA GLU A 315 14.12 -8.11 23.80
C GLU A 315 14.91 -8.25 22.49
N LYS A 316 14.95 -7.19 21.68
CA LYS A 316 15.75 -7.19 20.45
C LYS A 316 17.24 -6.97 20.73
N GLU A 317 17.58 -6.14 21.68
CA GLU A 317 18.97 -5.92 22.11
C GLU A 317 19.56 -7.15 22.83
N GLU A 318 18.77 -7.88 23.60
CA GLU A 318 19.22 -9.15 24.23
C GLU A 318 19.43 -10.25 23.21
N ARG A 319 18.55 -10.45 22.22
CA ARG A 319 18.73 -11.44 21.16
C ARG A 319 19.90 -11.15 20.25
N ASP A 320 20.11 -9.89 19.86
CA ASP A 320 21.26 -9.51 19.05
C ASP A 320 22.59 -9.63 19.80
N SER A 321 22.57 -9.43 21.12
CA SER A 321 23.74 -9.64 21.99
C SER A 321 24.07 -11.12 22.20
N GLU A 322 23.07 -12.02 22.24
CA GLU A 322 23.27 -13.47 22.35
C GLU A 322 23.74 -14.07 21.03
N VAL A 323 23.23 -13.61 19.87
CA VAL A 323 23.69 -14.04 18.54
C VAL A 323 25.16 -13.63 18.32
N GLN A 324 25.57 -12.42 18.72
CA GLN A 324 26.95 -11.98 18.63
C GLN A 324 27.90 -12.74 19.58
N LYS A 325 27.42 -13.20 20.75
CA LYS A 325 28.20 -14.03 21.68
C LYS A 325 28.38 -15.47 21.18
N THR A 326 27.39 -16.02 20.49
CA THR A 326 27.46 -17.37 19.89
C THR A 326 28.37 -17.42 18.66
N ASP A 327 28.38 -16.36 17.84
CA ASP A 327 29.29 -16.28 16.68
C ASP A 327 30.76 -16.04 17.08
N LYS A 328 31.01 -15.27 18.16
CA LYS A 328 32.37 -15.14 18.71
C LYS A 328 32.91 -16.42 19.32
N LYS A 329 32.05 -17.28 19.89
CA LYS A 329 32.48 -18.60 20.40
C LYS A 329 32.77 -19.60 19.27
N LYS A 330 32.08 -19.55 18.16
CA LYS A 330 32.32 -20.42 16.99
C LYS A 330 33.57 -20.04 16.19
N THR A 331 34.00 -18.78 16.24
CA THR A 331 35.27 -18.33 15.61
C THR A 331 36.48 -18.59 16.49
N ALA A 332 36.35 -18.65 17.80
CA ALA A 332 37.47 -18.96 18.72
C ALA A 332 37.87 -20.44 18.71
N ASP A 333 36.93 -21.35 18.36
CA ASP A 333 37.18 -22.81 18.36
C ASP A 333 37.80 -23.33 17.03
N LYS A 334 38.00 -22.46 16.03
CA LYS A 334 38.62 -22.80 14.73
C LYS A 334 40.09 -22.47 14.61
N THR A 335 40.74 -21.98 15.67
CA THR A 335 42.18 -21.68 15.66
C THR A 335 42.94 -22.56 16.66
N SER A 336 42.84 -23.87 16.51
CA SER A 336 43.79 -24.81 17.12
C SER A 336 44.74 -25.32 16.00
N PRO A 337 46.08 -25.21 16.13
CA PRO A 337 46.98 -25.65 15.08
C PRO A 337 47.05 -27.18 15.07
N LEU A 338 46.90 -27.75 13.88
CA LEU A 338 47.29 -29.12 13.60
C LEU A 338 48.82 -29.22 13.70
N VAL A 339 49.31 -30.02 14.64
CA VAL A 339 50.62 -30.65 14.60
C VAL A 339 50.50 -32.01 13.93
#